data_a9ccae613b23d8e4900847e917534ad8
#
_entry.id   a9ccae613b23d8e4900847e917534ad8
#
_cell.length_a   1.000
_cell.length_b   1.000
_cell.length_c   1.000
_cell.angle_alpha   90.00
_cell.angle_beta   90.00
_cell.angle_gamma   90.00
#
_symmetry.space_group_name_H-M   'P 1'
#
loop_
_entity.id
_entity.type
_entity.pdbx_description
1 polymer ?
#
loop_
_entity_poly.entity_id
_entity_poly.type
_entity_poly.pdbx_seq_one_letter_code
_entity_poly.pdbx_strand_id
1 'polypeptide(L)'
;MRAMKNPFRNPPSVPVNSAAPQAIGIDEPSTRYVISTSVVISGIATFIQIKRFGLLGSGLLAIQGTSFAFIAAMGYAASLFPPEISRETVLGTILGSAAVGGLICIGLAFCVEQLRKIITPAVTGVTICILGLSLLWSAINNFSFAVSIAPADQGTAVISQGVFTIFIICLLATRANPYLRLVSISVGILAGVFLALTLGTYALPESSAESLFFVPTPWRFPLGFDPLVLLILMPIFLVSLTESVGDLT
;
A
#
# COMPACT_ATOMS: atom_id res chain seq x y z
N MET A 1 10.28 -23.56 -42.42
CA MET A 1 9.12 -23.09 -41.66
C MET A 1 9.58 -22.72 -40.25
N ARG A 2 9.84 -21.42 -39.99
CA ARG A 2 10.18 -20.94 -38.64
C ARG A 2 8.86 -20.74 -37.91
N ALA A 3 8.63 -21.49 -36.84
CA ALA A 3 7.46 -21.29 -35.97
C ALA A 3 7.52 -19.87 -35.40
N MET A 4 6.59 -19.01 -35.79
CA MET A 4 6.36 -17.75 -35.15
C MET A 4 6.03 -18.00 -33.68
N LYS A 5 6.95 -17.63 -32.78
CA LYS A 5 6.67 -17.56 -31.34
C LYS A 5 5.54 -16.56 -31.16
N ASN A 6 4.38 -17.06 -30.76
CA ASN A 6 3.22 -16.24 -30.43
C ASN A 6 3.60 -15.36 -29.22
N PRO A 7 3.65 -14.01 -29.38
CA PRO A 7 4.03 -13.10 -28.29
C PRO A 7 2.98 -13.04 -27.17
N PHE A 8 1.81 -13.66 -27.36
CA PHE A 8 0.69 -13.65 -26.41
C PHE A 8 0.67 -14.85 -25.44
N ARG A 9 1.68 -15.73 -25.50
CA ARG A 9 1.67 -16.94 -24.64
C ARG A 9 2.14 -16.70 -23.21
N ASN A 10 2.79 -15.57 -22.95
CA ASN A 10 3.07 -15.07 -21.61
C ASN A 10 2.87 -13.55 -21.67
N PRO A 11 1.69 -13.02 -21.36
CA PRO A 11 1.60 -11.62 -21.02
C PRO A 11 2.55 -11.41 -19.82
N PRO A 12 3.37 -10.34 -19.81
CA PRO A 12 4.12 -10.02 -18.62
C PRO A 12 3.12 -10.00 -17.47
N SER A 13 3.36 -10.83 -16.46
CA SER A 13 2.52 -10.85 -15.27
C SER A 13 2.48 -9.43 -14.76
N VAL A 14 1.34 -8.74 -14.98
CA VAL A 14 1.12 -7.40 -14.45
C VAL A 14 1.15 -7.57 -12.94
N PRO A 15 2.17 -7.04 -12.25
CA PRO A 15 2.28 -7.25 -10.83
C PRO A 15 1.06 -6.64 -10.17
N VAL A 16 0.32 -7.47 -9.47
CA VAL A 16 -0.79 -7.05 -8.61
C VAL A 16 -0.26 -5.97 -7.66
N ASN A 17 -0.80 -4.80 -7.80
CA ASN A 17 -0.50 -3.54 -7.15
C ASN A 17 -0.01 -3.64 -5.70
N SER A 18 1.28 -3.68 -5.55
CA SER A 18 1.93 -3.23 -4.34
C SER A 18 2.86 -2.08 -4.73
N ALA A 19 2.37 -0.86 -4.62
CA ALA A 19 3.10 0.31 -5.08
C ALA A 19 4.49 0.45 -4.43
N ALA A 20 4.63 0.02 -3.18
CA ALA A 20 5.90 0.08 -2.47
C ALA A 20 6.95 -0.92 -3.00
N PRO A 21 6.68 -2.22 -3.17
CA PRO A 21 7.61 -3.15 -3.79
C PRO A 21 7.97 -2.79 -5.23
N GLN A 22 7.03 -2.27 -6.01
CA GLN A 22 7.30 -1.81 -7.39
C GLN A 22 8.23 -0.58 -7.41
N ALA A 23 8.05 0.36 -6.48
CA ALA A 23 8.92 1.53 -6.37
C ALA A 23 10.38 1.15 -6.05
N ILE A 24 10.59 0.00 -5.39
CA ILE A 24 11.92 -0.52 -5.06
C ILE A 24 12.46 -1.45 -6.16
N GLY A 25 11.59 -1.99 -7.03
CA GLY A 25 11.96 -2.90 -8.12
C GLY A 25 12.31 -4.31 -7.64
N ILE A 26 11.52 -4.84 -6.71
CA ILE A 26 11.69 -6.19 -6.13
C ILE A 26 11.03 -7.24 -7.03
N ASP A 27 11.57 -8.46 -7.00
CA ASP A 27 11.02 -9.62 -7.70
C ASP A 27 9.64 -10.05 -7.17
N GLU A 28 8.91 -10.79 -7.99
CA GLU A 28 7.53 -11.19 -7.66
C GLU A 28 7.41 -12.04 -6.37
N PRO A 29 8.25 -13.06 -6.10
CA PRO A 29 8.18 -13.83 -4.87
C PRO A 29 8.41 -12.99 -3.61
N SER A 30 9.36 -12.05 -3.63
CA SER A 30 9.65 -11.15 -2.52
C SER A 30 8.51 -10.13 -2.33
N THR A 31 7.89 -9.67 -3.41
CA THR A 31 6.71 -8.81 -3.39
C THR A 31 5.53 -9.51 -2.70
N ARG A 32 5.21 -10.75 -3.08
CA ARG A 32 4.16 -11.57 -2.47
C ARG A 32 4.42 -11.77 -0.97
N TYR A 33 5.67 -12.04 -0.60
CA TYR A 33 6.06 -12.18 0.79
C TYR A 33 5.80 -10.90 1.59
N VAL A 34 6.22 -9.73 1.09
CA VAL A 34 6.03 -8.43 1.76
C VAL A 34 4.54 -8.13 1.94
N ILE A 35 3.73 -8.34 0.90
CA ILE A 35 2.28 -8.12 0.97
C ILE A 35 1.63 -9.02 2.03
N SER A 36 1.90 -10.34 1.96
CA SER A 36 1.32 -11.31 2.89
C SER A 36 1.72 -11.02 4.33
N THR A 37 2.99 -10.69 4.55
CA THR A 37 3.51 -10.30 5.88
C THR A 37 2.85 -9.02 6.38
N SER A 38 2.69 -8.02 5.51
CA SER A 38 2.02 -6.75 5.86
C SER A 38 0.57 -6.97 6.29
N VAL A 39 -0.17 -7.83 5.59
CA VAL A 39 -1.56 -8.16 5.94
C VAL A 39 -1.64 -8.86 7.30
N VAL A 40 -0.75 -9.82 7.57
CA VAL A 40 -0.71 -10.53 8.87
C VAL A 40 -0.37 -9.57 10.01
N ILE A 41 0.66 -8.73 9.84
CA ILE A 41 1.07 -7.75 10.85
C ILE A 41 -0.05 -6.72 11.08
N SER A 42 -0.70 -6.24 10.02
CA SER A 42 -1.83 -5.32 10.08
C SER A 42 -3.01 -5.92 10.89
N GLY A 43 -3.31 -7.21 10.67
CA GLY A 43 -4.33 -7.93 11.44
C GLY A 43 -3.98 -8.02 12.93
N ILE A 44 -2.73 -8.37 13.26
CA ILE A 44 -2.24 -8.43 14.64
C ILE A 44 -2.30 -7.04 15.30
N ALA A 45 -1.81 -6.00 14.61
CA ALA A 45 -1.83 -4.63 15.12
C ALA A 45 -3.27 -4.14 15.37
N THR A 46 -4.20 -4.43 14.45
CA THR A 46 -5.62 -4.10 14.61
C THR A 46 -6.23 -4.83 15.81
N PHE A 47 -5.89 -6.11 16.01
CA PHE A 47 -6.36 -6.87 17.17
C PHE A 47 -5.85 -6.28 18.49
N ILE A 48 -4.56 -5.91 18.57
CA ILE A 48 -3.98 -5.23 19.73
C ILE A 48 -4.67 -3.89 19.98
N GLN A 49 -4.96 -3.13 18.92
CA GLN A 49 -5.64 -1.83 18.99
C GLN A 49 -7.03 -1.95 19.61
N ILE A 50 -7.81 -2.95 19.21
CA ILE A 50 -9.19 -3.17 19.68
C ILE A 50 -9.21 -3.73 21.12
N LYS A 51 -8.36 -4.72 21.40
CA LYS A 51 -8.36 -5.44 22.70
C LYS A 51 -7.77 -4.62 23.85
N ARG A 52 -6.94 -3.63 23.56
CA ARG A 52 -6.25 -2.80 24.56
C ARG A 52 -5.50 -3.63 25.59
N PHE A 53 -4.21 -3.88 25.33
CA PHE A 53 -3.32 -4.57 26.25
C PHE A 53 -2.53 -3.58 27.10
N GLY A 54 -3.02 -3.23 28.28
CA GLY A 54 -2.36 -2.28 29.18
C GLY A 54 -2.24 -0.87 28.56
N LEU A 55 -1.02 -0.46 28.22
CA LEU A 55 -0.71 0.83 27.58
C LEU A 55 -0.85 0.78 26.04
N LEU A 56 -0.98 -0.41 25.47
CA LEU A 56 -1.07 -0.59 24.00
C LEU A 56 -2.54 -0.66 23.57
N GLY A 57 -2.87 0.07 22.53
CA GLY A 57 -4.21 0.11 21.94
C GLY A 57 -5.15 1.14 22.60
N SER A 58 -5.99 1.77 21.80
CA SER A 58 -6.99 2.75 22.27
C SER A 58 -8.31 2.12 22.70
N GLY A 59 -8.57 0.86 22.34
CA GLY A 59 -9.88 0.21 22.50
C GLY A 59 -10.91 0.64 21.46
N LEU A 60 -10.51 1.47 20.49
CA LEU A 60 -11.35 1.89 19.37
C LEU A 60 -11.18 0.93 18.18
N LEU A 61 -12.24 0.75 17.40
CA LEU A 61 -12.20 -0.02 16.15
C LEU A 61 -11.50 0.81 15.06
N ALA A 62 -10.18 0.91 15.15
CA ALA A 62 -9.34 1.54 14.15
C ALA A 62 -8.49 0.47 13.47
N ILE A 63 -8.66 0.30 12.16
CA ILE A 63 -7.89 -0.67 11.37
C ILE A 63 -6.49 -0.13 11.22
N GLN A 64 -5.50 -0.90 11.66
CA GLN A 64 -4.09 -0.58 11.50
C GLN A 64 -3.60 -1.15 10.17
N GLY A 65 -3.10 -0.30 9.30
CA GLY A 65 -2.61 -0.69 7.99
C GLY A 65 -1.30 0.00 7.61
N THR A 66 -0.80 -0.32 6.42
CA THR A 66 0.37 0.36 5.85
C THR A 66 -0.04 1.74 5.33
N SER A 67 0.71 2.79 5.69
CA SER A 67 0.47 4.13 5.16
C SER A 67 1.09 4.30 3.78
N PHE A 68 0.31 4.81 2.85
CA PHE A 68 0.77 5.14 1.50
C PHE A 68 1.82 6.26 1.46
N ALA A 69 1.92 7.06 2.51
CA ALA A 69 2.91 8.13 2.63
C ALA A 69 4.35 7.61 2.53
N PHE A 70 4.59 6.36 2.95
CA PHE A 70 5.92 5.74 2.89
C PHE A 70 6.38 5.38 1.48
N ILE A 71 5.48 5.20 0.51
CA ILE A 71 5.82 4.71 -0.84
C ILE A 71 6.86 5.59 -1.52
N ALA A 72 6.62 6.90 -1.55
CA ALA A 72 7.51 7.85 -2.19
C ALA A 72 8.88 7.92 -1.50
N ALA A 73 8.90 7.93 -0.15
CA ALA A 73 10.14 7.98 0.63
C ALA A 73 10.96 6.69 0.50
N MET A 74 10.29 5.52 0.49
CA MET A 74 10.96 4.23 0.28
C MET A 74 11.53 4.13 -1.14
N GLY A 75 10.78 4.57 -2.16
CA GLY A 75 11.25 4.62 -3.54
C GLY A 75 12.45 5.55 -3.71
N TYR A 76 12.41 6.73 -3.10
CA TYR A 76 13.54 7.65 -3.09
C TYR A 76 14.76 7.07 -2.35
N ALA A 77 14.57 6.52 -1.16
CA ALA A 77 15.63 5.85 -0.42
C ALA A 77 16.26 4.71 -1.22
N ALA A 78 15.45 3.90 -1.91
CA ALA A 78 15.94 2.82 -2.77
C ALA A 78 16.77 3.33 -3.96
N SER A 79 16.46 4.51 -4.50
CA SER A 79 17.20 5.11 -5.62
C SER A 79 18.60 5.62 -5.24
N LEU A 80 18.89 5.79 -3.96
CA LEU A 80 20.20 6.21 -3.47
C LEU A 80 21.23 5.07 -3.45
N PHE A 81 20.76 3.83 -3.50
CA PHE A 81 21.65 2.67 -3.50
C PHE A 81 22.15 2.38 -4.92
N PRO A 82 23.45 2.04 -5.07
CA PRO A 82 24.01 1.63 -6.33
C PRO A 82 23.25 0.43 -6.93
N PRO A 83 23.13 0.34 -8.26
CA PRO A 83 22.40 -0.74 -8.93
C PRO A 83 23.02 -2.14 -8.72
N GLU A 84 24.28 -2.19 -8.28
CA GLU A 84 25.04 -3.41 -7.99
C GLU A 84 24.55 -4.11 -6.69
N ILE A 85 23.93 -3.36 -5.77
CA ILE A 85 23.41 -3.92 -4.53
C ILE A 85 22.09 -4.66 -4.81
N SER A 86 21.99 -5.89 -4.28
CA SER A 86 20.77 -6.66 -4.45
C SER A 86 19.54 -5.92 -3.88
N ARG A 87 18.45 -5.96 -4.60
CA ARG A 87 17.19 -5.29 -4.19
C ARG A 87 16.66 -5.81 -2.85
N GLU A 88 16.93 -7.06 -2.54
CA GLU A 88 16.57 -7.64 -1.24
C GLU A 88 17.38 -7.02 -0.09
N THR A 89 18.67 -6.73 -0.29
CA THR A 89 19.51 -6.02 0.69
C THR A 89 19.03 -4.59 0.87
N VAL A 90 18.71 -3.89 -0.22
CA VAL A 90 18.14 -2.53 -0.17
C VAL A 90 16.84 -2.53 0.63
N LEU A 91 15.92 -3.47 0.33
CA LEU A 91 14.67 -3.60 1.08
C LEU A 91 14.93 -3.88 2.56
N GLY A 92 15.85 -4.81 2.87
CA GLY A 92 16.20 -5.14 4.25
C GLY A 92 16.77 -3.94 5.03
N THR A 93 17.57 -3.10 4.36
CA THR A 93 18.12 -1.87 4.96
C THR A 93 17.01 -0.82 5.18
N ILE A 94 16.07 -0.67 4.24
CA ILE A 94 14.92 0.23 4.39
C ILE A 94 14.03 -0.25 5.54
N LEU A 95 13.70 -1.54 5.61
CA LEU A 95 12.87 -2.11 6.67
C LEU A 95 13.54 -2.00 8.04
N GLY A 96 14.85 -2.26 8.13
CA GLY A 96 15.60 -2.12 9.39
C GLY A 96 15.67 -0.66 9.86
N SER A 97 15.94 0.28 8.95
CA SER A 97 15.90 1.72 9.26
C SER A 97 14.49 2.18 9.65
N ALA A 98 13.45 1.65 8.98
CA ALA A 98 12.06 1.92 9.33
C ALA A 98 11.69 1.36 10.71
N ALA A 99 12.22 0.19 11.10
CA ALA A 99 12.01 -0.36 12.44
C ALA A 99 12.59 0.55 13.53
N VAL A 100 13.78 1.10 13.31
CA VAL A 100 14.39 2.10 14.22
C VAL A 100 13.54 3.37 14.26
N GLY A 101 13.05 3.85 13.11
CA GLY A 101 12.13 4.99 13.04
C GLY A 101 10.84 4.75 13.81
N GLY A 102 10.27 3.54 13.72
CA GLY A 102 9.11 3.13 14.50
C GLY A 102 9.36 3.14 16.01
N LEU A 103 10.54 2.69 16.47
CA LEU A 103 10.92 2.78 17.88
C LEU A 103 11.03 4.23 18.36
N ILE A 104 11.57 5.12 17.53
CA ILE A 104 11.61 6.57 17.84
C ILE A 104 10.19 7.11 17.94
N CYS A 105 9.28 6.72 17.04
CA CYS A 105 7.86 7.11 17.11
C CYS A 105 7.15 6.63 18.37
N ILE A 106 7.46 5.42 18.85
CA ILE A 106 6.96 4.93 20.14
C ILE A 106 7.43 5.86 21.26
N GLY A 107 8.70 6.27 21.25
CA GLY A 107 9.23 7.27 22.20
C GLY A 107 8.50 8.61 22.12
N LEU A 108 8.26 9.11 20.90
CA LEU A 108 7.51 10.35 20.67
C LEU A 108 6.03 10.26 21.10
N ALA A 109 5.44 9.07 21.04
CA ALA A 109 4.07 8.86 21.48
C ALA A 109 3.87 9.16 22.98
N PHE A 110 4.88 9.01 23.81
CA PHE A 110 4.83 9.43 25.23
C PHE A 110 4.81 10.96 25.39
N CYS A 111 5.21 11.70 24.33
CA CYS A 111 5.21 13.16 24.28
C CYS A 111 4.00 13.73 23.49
N VAL A 112 2.98 12.91 23.24
CA VAL A 112 1.81 13.29 22.41
C VAL A 112 1.10 14.55 22.94
N GLU A 113 1.02 14.77 24.24
CA GLU A 113 0.41 15.97 24.82
C GLU A 113 1.13 17.25 24.39
N GLN A 114 2.46 17.21 24.28
CA GLN A 114 3.25 18.32 23.77
C GLN A 114 3.09 18.47 22.26
N LEU A 115 3.07 17.35 21.54
CA LEU A 115 2.85 17.33 20.09
C LEU A 115 1.47 17.88 19.71
N ARG A 116 0.40 17.59 20.45
CA ARG A 116 -0.96 18.10 20.21
C ARG A 116 -1.04 19.63 20.30
N LYS A 117 -0.14 20.29 21.01
CA LYS A 117 -0.06 21.75 21.03
C LYS A 117 0.47 22.34 19.72
N ILE A 118 1.29 21.57 19.01
CA ILE A 118 1.88 21.96 17.72
C ILE A 118 1.01 21.44 16.57
N ILE A 119 0.52 20.22 16.69
CA ILE A 119 -0.35 19.57 15.70
C ILE A 119 -1.78 20.05 15.91
N THR A 120 -2.11 21.18 15.30
CA THR A 120 -3.47 21.70 15.32
C THR A 120 -4.35 20.96 14.30
N PRO A 121 -5.69 20.96 14.46
CA PRO A 121 -6.60 20.38 13.46
C PRO A 121 -6.40 20.92 12.04
N ALA A 122 -5.95 22.18 11.91
CA ALA A 122 -5.62 22.78 10.63
C ALA A 122 -4.40 22.10 9.99
N VAL A 123 -3.34 21.82 10.76
CA VAL A 123 -2.15 21.10 10.27
C VAL A 123 -2.52 19.70 9.82
N THR A 124 -3.30 18.96 10.60
CA THR A 124 -3.79 17.62 10.23
C THR A 124 -4.62 17.67 8.95
N GLY A 125 -5.56 18.60 8.83
CA GLY A 125 -6.39 18.77 7.65
C GLY A 125 -5.57 19.05 6.38
N VAL A 126 -4.58 19.94 6.46
CA VAL A 126 -3.67 20.24 5.34
C VAL A 126 -2.84 19.01 4.96
N THR A 127 -2.32 18.26 5.94
CA THR A 127 -1.54 17.05 5.72
C THR A 127 -2.36 15.99 4.99
N ILE A 128 -3.57 15.71 5.45
CA ILE A 128 -4.48 14.74 4.80
C ILE A 128 -4.84 15.21 3.37
N CYS A 129 -5.05 16.50 3.17
CA CYS A 129 -5.34 17.04 1.84
C CYS A 129 -4.17 16.86 0.87
N ILE A 130 -2.93 17.14 1.31
CA ILE A 130 -1.72 16.95 0.49
C ILE A 130 -1.50 15.46 0.19
N LEU A 131 -1.70 14.57 1.17
CA LEU A 131 -1.63 13.13 0.95
C LEU A 131 -2.67 12.68 -0.07
N GLY A 132 -3.92 13.14 0.04
CA GLY A 132 -4.97 12.83 -0.93
C GLY A 132 -4.62 13.27 -2.34
N LEU A 133 -4.06 14.47 -2.51
CA LEU A 133 -3.60 14.98 -3.81
C LEU A 133 -2.43 14.17 -4.37
N SER A 134 -1.48 13.76 -3.55
CA SER A 134 -0.34 12.95 -3.99
C SER A 134 -0.79 11.55 -4.41
N LEU A 135 -1.75 10.95 -3.70
CA LEU A 135 -2.35 9.66 -4.05
C LEU A 135 -3.16 9.75 -5.34
N LEU A 136 -3.88 10.84 -5.56
CA LEU A 136 -4.62 11.08 -6.81
C LEU A 136 -3.67 11.12 -8.01
N TRP A 137 -2.54 11.82 -7.88
CA TRP A 137 -1.51 11.85 -8.93
C TRP A 137 -0.96 10.45 -9.23
N SER A 138 -0.63 9.68 -8.19
CA SER A 138 -0.17 8.30 -8.32
C SER A 138 -1.23 7.40 -8.98
N ALA A 139 -2.50 7.56 -8.60
CA ALA A 139 -3.61 6.80 -9.17
C ALA A 139 -3.79 7.09 -10.68
N ILE A 140 -3.71 8.36 -11.08
CA ILE A 140 -3.81 8.78 -12.50
C ILE A 140 -2.65 8.15 -13.30
N ASN A 141 -1.42 8.21 -12.80
CA ASN A 141 -0.27 7.62 -13.48
C ASN A 141 -0.39 6.10 -13.63
N ASN A 142 -0.80 5.40 -12.56
CA ASN A 142 -1.01 3.95 -12.60
C ASN A 142 -2.14 3.56 -13.56
N PHE A 143 -3.22 4.35 -13.57
CA PHE A 143 -4.34 4.13 -14.49
C PHE A 143 -3.94 4.37 -15.95
N SER A 144 -3.21 5.46 -16.22
CA SER A 144 -2.69 5.76 -17.55
C SER A 144 -1.73 4.66 -18.05
N PHE A 145 -0.88 4.14 -17.15
CA PHE A 145 -0.02 3.00 -17.45
C PHE A 145 -0.84 1.75 -17.78
N ALA A 146 -1.85 1.42 -16.99
CA ALA A 146 -2.72 0.27 -17.24
C ALA A 146 -3.43 0.37 -18.60
N VAL A 147 -3.89 1.57 -18.99
CA VAL A 147 -4.48 1.80 -20.32
C VAL A 147 -3.44 1.66 -21.43
N SER A 148 -2.21 2.11 -21.21
CA SER A 148 -1.14 2.07 -22.23
C SER A 148 -0.64 0.66 -22.54
N ILE A 149 -0.69 -0.25 -21.57
CA ILE A 149 -0.28 -1.66 -21.74
C ILE A 149 -1.44 -2.56 -22.18
N ALA A 150 -2.67 -2.07 -22.14
CA ALA A 150 -3.82 -2.82 -22.60
C ALA A 150 -3.74 -3.02 -24.13
N PRO A 151 -4.22 -4.16 -24.66
CA PRO A 151 -4.38 -4.34 -26.09
C PRO A 151 -5.21 -3.19 -26.71
N ALA A 152 -4.89 -2.78 -27.93
CA ALA A 152 -5.49 -1.62 -28.58
C ALA A 152 -7.03 -1.66 -28.67
N ASP A 153 -7.60 -2.86 -28.70
CA ASP A 153 -9.04 -3.14 -28.69
C ASP A 153 -9.67 -3.10 -27.29
N GLN A 154 -8.87 -3.18 -26.21
CA GLN A 154 -9.34 -3.25 -24.82
C GLN A 154 -9.15 -1.94 -24.03
N GLY A 155 -8.48 -0.94 -24.57
CA GLY A 155 -8.24 0.32 -23.88
C GLY A 155 -9.52 1.01 -23.39
N THR A 156 -10.59 1.00 -24.21
CA THR A 156 -11.90 1.54 -23.84
C THR A 156 -12.58 0.72 -22.73
N ALA A 157 -12.40 -0.60 -22.74
CA ALA A 157 -12.91 -1.48 -21.70
C ALA A 157 -12.24 -1.23 -20.35
N VAL A 158 -10.92 -1.03 -20.31
CA VAL A 158 -10.16 -0.67 -19.10
C VAL A 158 -10.63 0.68 -18.55
N ILE A 159 -10.84 1.68 -19.42
CA ILE A 159 -11.35 2.99 -19.00
C ILE A 159 -12.76 2.86 -18.41
N SER A 160 -13.67 2.16 -19.10
CA SER A 160 -15.04 1.97 -18.61
C SER A 160 -15.11 1.24 -17.28
N GLN A 161 -14.25 0.25 -17.06
CA GLN A 161 -14.09 -0.47 -15.81
C GLN A 161 -13.65 0.45 -14.67
N GLY A 162 -12.64 1.30 -14.91
CA GLY A 162 -12.17 2.27 -13.91
C GLY A 162 -13.25 3.26 -13.51
N VAL A 163 -13.94 3.84 -14.51
CA VAL A 163 -15.06 4.77 -14.30
C VAL A 163 -16.22 4.08 -13.54
N PHE A 164 -16.57 2.87 -13.92
CA PHE A 164 -17.62 2.09 -13.26
C PHE A 164 -17.27 1.83 -11.78
N THR A 165 -16.04 1.42 -11.50
CA THR A 165 -15.56 1.17 -10.12
C THR A 165 -15.69 2.44 -9.27
N ILE A 166 -15.21 3.58 -9.75
CA ILE A 166 -15.31 4.87 -9.07
C ILE A 166 -16.78 5.25 -8.86
N PHE A 167 -17.62 5.06 -9.88
CA PHE A 167 -19.05 5.36 -9.79
C PHE A 167 -19.74 4.56 -8.69
N ILE A 168 -19.47 3.24 -8.59
CA ILE A 168 -20.03 2.38 -7.53
C ILE A 168 -19.55 2.84 -6.15
N ILE A 169 -18.25 3.14 -6.00
CA ILE A 169 -17.70 3.64 -4.72
C ILE A 169 -18.42 4.93 -4.32
N CYS A 170 -18.50 5.91 -5.21
CA CYS A 170 -19.15 7.20 -4.94
C CYS A 170 -20.64 7.02 -4.61
N LEU A 171 -21.35 6.16 -5.36
CA LEU A 171 -22.74 5.88 -5.14
C LEU A 171 -23.00 5.29 -3.74
N LEU A 172 -22.17 4.35 -3.29
CA LEU A 172 -22.31 3.75 -1.97
C LEU A 172 -21.82 4.69 -0.85
N ALA A 173 -20.75 5.44 -1.08
CA ALA A 173 -20.17 6.37 -0.11
C ALA A 173 -21.12 7.54 0.22
N THR A 174 -21.99 7.94 -0.72
CA THR A 174 -22.97 9.01 -0.53
C THR A 174 -24.28 8.55 0.13
N ARG A 175 -24.46 7.23 0.36
CA ARG A 175 -25.67 6.72 1.01
C ARG A 175 -25.70 7.06 2.50
N ALA A 176 -26.89 7.31 3.01
CA ALA A 176 -27.13 7.63 4.43
C ALA A 176 -26.83 6.46 5.38
N ASN A 177 -26.80 5.23 4.87
CA ASN A 177 -26.54 4.05 5.69
C ASN A 177 -25.04 3.94 6.00
N PRO A 178 -24.61 4.01 7.29
CA PRO A 178 -23.21 3.99 7.68
C PRO A 178 -22.50 2.68 7.29
N TYR A 179 -23.20 1.56 7.27
CA TYR A 179 -22.61 0.27 6.87
C TYR A 179 -22.26 0.25 5.39
N LEU A 180 -23.11 0.77 4.51
CA LEU A 180 -22.83 0.86 3.08
C LEU A 180 -21.65 1.79 2.79
N ARG A 181 -21.53 2.88 3.53
CA ARG A 181 -20.40 3.80 3.43
C ARG A 181 -19.09 3.16 3.83
N LEU A 182 -19.05 2.36 4.90
CA LEU A 182 -17.86 1.64 5.34
C LEU A 182 -17.40 0.59 4.32
N VAL A 183 -18.36 -0.12 3.69
CA VAL A 183 -18.04 -1.22 2.77
C VAL A 183 -17.92 -0.75 1.32
N SER A 184 -18.14 0.55 1.05
CA SER A 184 -18.21 1.13 -0.31
C SER A 184 -16.99 0.82 -1.16
N ILE A 185 -15.78 0.96 -0.60
CA ILE A 185 -14.52 0.71 -1.32
C ILE A 185 -14.40 -0.77 -1.67
N SER A 186 -14.65 -1.67 -0.72
CA SER A 186 -14.56 -3.13 -0.93
C SER A 186 -15.57 -3.60 -1.97
N VAL A 187 -16.81 -3.13 -1.89
CA VAL A 187 -17.85 -3.47 -2.88
C VAL A 187 -17.52 -2.90 -4.26
N GLY A 188 -17.01 -1.67 -4.32
CA GLY A 188 -16.58 -1.07 -5.59
C GLY A 188 -15.46 -1.86 -6.26
N ILE A 189 -14.45 -2.28 -5.50
CA ILE A 189 -13.35 -3.12 -6.03
C ILE A 189 -13.89 -4.46 -6.53
N LEU A 190 -14.73 -5.14 -5.75
CA LEU A 190 -15.32 -6.42 -6.16
C LEU A 190 -16.19 -6.27 -7.43
N ALA A 191 -16.99 -5.20 -7.51
CA ALA A 191 -17.78 -4.90 -8.71
C ALA A 191 -16.89 -4.61 -9.93
N GLY A 192 -15.78 -3.89 -9.73
CA GLY A 192 -14.79 -3.63 -10.79
C GLY A 192 -14.11 -4.90 -11.28
N VAL A 193 -13.69 -5.79 -10.37
CA VAL A 193 -13.11 -7.10 -10.71
C VAL A 193 -14.14 -7.97 -11.44
N PHE A 194 -15.37 -8.00 -10.97
CA PHE A 194 -16.44 -8.74 -11.65
C PHE A 194 -16.67 -8.25 -13.08
N LEU A 195 -16.69 -6.93 -13.27
CA LEU A 195 -16.80 -6.34 -14.59
C LEU A 195 -15.58 -6.68 -15.47
N ALA A 196 -14.38 -6.67 -14.91
CA ALA A 196 -13.15 -7.03 -15.63
C ALA A 196 -13.17 -8.49 -16.12
N LEU A 197 -13.67 -9.41 -15.30
CA LEU A 197 -13.84 -10.82 -15.66
C LEU A 197 -14.88 -10.98 -16.79
N THR A 198 -15.99 -10.25 -16.74
CA THR A 198 -17.04 -10.32 -17.77
C THR A 198 -16.62 -9.71 -19.10
N LEU A 199 -15.80 -8.65 -19.06
CA LEU A 199 -15.23 -8.02 -20.26
C LEU A 199 -13.99 -8.74 -20.82
N GLY A 200 -13.47 -9.74 -20.09
CA GLY A 200 -12.25 -10.47 -20.48
C GLY A 200 -10.98 -9.61 -20.42
N THR A 201 -11.01 -8.46 -19.75
CA THR A 201 -9.84 -7.59 -19.54
C THR A 201 -8.92 -8.10 -18.45
N TYR A 202 -9.40 -9.02 -17.60
CA TYR A 202 -8.63 -9.68 -16.56
C TYR A 202 -8.80 -11.19 -16.67
N ALA A 203 -7.69 -11.88 -16.85
CA ALA A 203 -7.64 -13.34 -16.73
C ALA A 203 -7.27 -13.70 -15.30
N LEU A 204 -8.02 -14.62 -14.68
CA LEU A 204 -7.60 -15.17 -13.40
C LEU A 204 -6.22 -15.81 -13.61
N PRO A 205 -5.23 -15.52 -12.74
CA PRO A 205 -3.93 -16.18 -12.84
C PRO A 205 -4.16 -17.68 -12.78
N GLU A 206 -3.59 -18.42 -13.73
CA GLU A 206 -3.55 -19.87 -13.65
C GLU A 206 -2.97 -20.22 -12.28
N SER A 207 -3.77 -20.91 -11.48
CA SER A 207 -3.39 -21.33 -10.14
C SER A 207 -2.18 -22.23 -10.26
N SER A 208 -0.97 -21.66 -10.19
CA SER A 208 0.17 -22.43 -9.73
C SER A 208 -0.21 -22.87 -8.32
N ALA A 209 -0.20 -24.18 -8.09
CA ALA A 209 -0.60 -24.82 -6.83
C ALA A 209 0.36 -24.47 -5.67
N GLU A 210 0.58 -23.19 -5.46
CA GLU A 210 1.24 -22.66 -4.28
C GLU A 210 0.24 -22.71 -3.14
N SER A 211 0.69 -23.15 -1.97
CA SER A 211 -0.13 -23.39 -0.79
C SER A 211 -1.06 -22.21 -0.51
N LEU A 212 -2.35 -22.48 -0.34
CA LEU A 212 -3.37 -21.50 0.05
C LEU A 212 -3.05 -20.82 1.39
N PHE A 213 -2.17 -21.42 2.19
CA PHE A 213 -1.72 -20.89 3.46
C PHE A 213 -0.26 -20.48 3.35
N PHE A 214 -0.01 -19.19 3.46
CA PHE A 214 1.33 -18.62 3.55
C PHE A 214 1.58 -18.19 5.00
N VAL A 215 2.55 -18.83 5.65
CA VAL A 215 3.06 -18.39 6.94
C VAL A 215 4.35 -17.62 6.69
N PRO A 216 4.37 -16.29 6.96
CA PRO A 216 5.56 -15.50 6.73
C PRO A 216 6.69 -16.00 7.65
N THR A 217 7.81 -16.40 7.05
CA THR A 217 9.02 -16.74 7.81
C THR A 217 9.62 -15.43 8.32
N PRO A 218 9.79 -15.26 9.63
CA PRO A 218 10.42 -14.04 10.14
C PRO A 218 11.84 -13.92 9.59
N TRP A 219 12.29 -12.67 9.33
CA TRP A 219 13.67 -12.35 8.96
C TRP A 219 14.12 -12.87 7.58
N ARG A 220 13.23 -12.93 6.60
CA ARG A 220 13.61 -13.34 5.23
C ARG A 220 14.65 -12.40 4.62
N PHE A 221 14.57 -11.09 4.90
CA PHE A 221 15.50 -10.10 4.36
C PHE A 221 16.60 -9.79 5.39
N PRO A 222 17.86 -9.58 4.94
CA PRO A 222 18.94 -9.16 5.82
C PRO A 222 18.64 -7.74 6.33
N LEU A 223 18.30 -7.62 7.63
CA LEU A 223 18.02 -6.31 8.23
C LEU A 223 19.33 -5.49 8.28
N GLY A 224 19.39 -4.46 7.45
CA GLY A 224 20.44 -3.44 7.51
C GLY A 224 19.94 -2.19 8.24
N PHE A 225 20.86 -1.30 8.54
CA PHE A 225 20.56 0.03 9.08
C PHE A 225 21.40 1.07 8.35
N ASP A 226 20.75 2.11 7.84
CA ASP A 226 21.40 3.25 7.24
C ASP A 226 20.83 4.55 7.83
N PRO A 227 21.67 5.40 8.47
CA PRO A 227 21.21 6.65 9.05
C PRO A 227 20.60 7.62 8.03
N LEU A 228 21.08 7.59 6.78
CA LEU A 228 20.54 8.45 5.72
C LEU A 228 19.12 8.02 5.34
N VAL A 229 18.89 6.71 5.23
CA VAL A 229 17.54 6.15 4.99
C VAL A 229 16.62 6.51 6.16
N LEU A 230 17.07 6.39 7.40
CA LEU A 230 16.30 6.81 8.57
C LEU A 230 15.94 8.29 8.49
N LEU A 231 16.90 9.17 8.14
CA LEU A 231 16.67 10.61 8.01
C LEU A 231 15.59 10.92 6.95
N ILE A 232 15.59 10.19 5.83
CA ILE A 232 14.58 10.34 4.76
C ILE A 232 13.19 9.89 5.24
N LEU A 233 13.13 8.83 6.05
CA LEU A 233 11.87 8.29 6.55
C LEU A 233 11.29 9.11 7.73
N MET A 234 12.11 9.81 8.51
CA MET A 234 11.68 10.54 9.69
C MET A 234 10.55 11.56 9.46
N PRO A 235 10.56 12.41 8.43
CA PRO A 235 9.44 13.30 8.14
C PRO A 235 8.13 12.54 7.92
N ILE A 236 8.20 11.39 7.26
CA ILE A 236 7.01 10.58 6.98
C ILE A 236 6.46 9.93 8.26
N PHE A 237 7.34 9.50 9.17
CA PHE A 237 6.92 9.04 10.48
C PHE A 237 6.20 10.13 11.28
N LEU A 238 6.68 11.38 11.23
CA LEU A 238 6.01 12.50 11.87
C LEU A 238 4.65 12.79 11.24
N VAL A 239 4.54 12.72 9.91
CA VAL A 239 3.26 12.86 9.18
C VAL A 239 2.30 11.76 9.61
N SER A 240 2.73 10.50 9.63
CA SER A 240 1.91 9.36 10.04
C SER A 240 1.45 9.46 11.51
N LEU A 241 2.31 9.98 12.39
CA LEU A 241 1.93 10.26 13.77
C LEU A 241 0.84 11.34 13.85
N THR A 242 0.97 12.41 13.04
CA THR A 242 -0.02 13.50 12.96
C THR A 242 -1.36 12.98 12.46
N GLU A 243 -1.35 12.14 11.41
CA GLU A 243 -2.51 11.47 10.86
C GLU A 243 -3.21 10.61 11.93
N SER A 244 -2.46 9.77 12.63
CA SER A 244 -2.99 8.91 13.70
C SER A 244 -3.60 9.71 14.86
N VAL A 245 -3.02 10.85 15.22
CA VAL A 245 -3.59 11.74 16.25
C VAL A 245 -4.87 12.39 15.74
N GLY A 246 -4.93 12.77 14.45
CA GLY A 246 -6.12 13.35 13.84
C GLY A 246 -7.29 12.37 13.75
N ASP A 247 -7.03 11.11 13.45
CA ASP A 247 -8.05 10.05 13.34
C ASP A 247 -8.68 9.67 14.69
N LEU A 248 -7.98 9.95 15.80
CA LEU A 248 -8.43 9.62 17.16
C LEU A 248 -9.07 10.81 17.90
N THR A 249 -9.13 11.98 17.27
CA THR A 249 -9.72 13.22 17.86
C THR A 249 -11.01 13.59 17.17
#